data_3f8bae54858f10264a0ebb825d28ac3a
#
_entry.id   3f8bae54858f10264a0ebb825d28ac3a
#
_cell.length_a   1.000
_cell.length_b   1.000
_cell.length_c   1.000
_cell.angle_alpha   90.00
_cell.angle_beta   90.00
_cell.angle_gamma   90.00
#
_symmetry.space_group_name_H-M   'P 1'
#
loop_
_entity.id
_entity.type
_entity.pdbx_description
1 polymer ?
#
loop_
_entity_poly.entity_id
_entity_poly.type
_entity_poly.pdbx_seq_one_letter_code
_entity_poly.pdbx_strand_id
1 'polypeptide(L)'
;MRIQTKQYINGEWVDSASGEIIDVINPATEEVLGQVAKGNKEDVDKAVQAAKDVYLEFRHSSVEYRRDLLDKIVKEYENRKQDIIEAITDELGSPLEKSENVHYQMGLNHFSEARDALDNFQFEERRGNCLLYTSPSPRD
;
A
#
# COMPACT_ATOMS: atom_id res chain seq x y z
N MET A 1 22.05 -7.53 -5.56
CA MET A 1 21.74 -6.09 -5.52
C MET A 1 20.42 -5.87 -6.23
N ARG A 2 19.41 -5.37 -5.51
CA ARG A 2 18.08 -5.05 -6.08
C ARG A 2 18.10 -3.62 -6.62
N ILE A 3 17.71 -3.40 -7.87
CA ILE A 3 17.70 -2.07 -8.49
C ILE A 3 16.26 -1.75 -8.92
N GLN A 4 15.65 -0.78 -8.25
CA GLN A 4 14.30 -0.29 -8.54
C GLN A 4 14.35 1.22 -8.75
N THR A 5 14.81 1.63 -9.93
CA THR A 5 14.98 3.05 -10.28
C THR A 5 13.71 3.68 -10.88
N LYS A 6 12.63 2.93 -10.98
CA LYS A 6 11.33 3.43 -11.44
C LYS A 6 10.31 3.46 -10.30
N GLN A 7 9.39 4.41 -10.38
CA GLN A 7 8.23 4.55 -9.50
C GLN A 7 6.99 4.02 -10.21
N TYR A 8 6.07 3.42 -9.44
CA TYR A 8 4.81 2.97 -10.01
C TYR A 8 3.74 4.05 -9.80
N ILE A 9 3.37 4.75 -10.87
CA ILE A 9 2.40 5.84 -10.85
C ILE A 9 1.39 5.64 -11.97
N ASN A 10 0.12 5.75 -11.65
CA ASN A 10 -1.00 5.62 -12.61
C ASN A 10 -0.98 4.31 -13.42
N GLY A 11 -0.63 3.20 -12.78
CA GLY A 11 -0.60 1.88 -13.43
C GLY A 11 0.66 1.59 -14.25
N GLU A 12 1.65 2.48 -14.26
CA GLU A 12 2.87 2.37 -15.04
C GLU A 12 4.14 2.56 -14.23
N TRP A 13 5.23 1.91 -14.66
CA TRP A 13 6.56 2.12 -14.11
C TRP A 13 7.26 3.30 -14.83
N VAL A 14 7.37 4.43 -14.14
CA VAL A 14 7.91 5.68 -14.69
C VAL A 14 9.24 6.07 -14.02
N ASP A 15 10.08 6.77 -14.74
CA ASP A 15 11.30 7.34 -14.18
C ASP A 15 10.95 8.53 -13.26
N SER A 16 11.72 8.71 -12.19
CA SER A 16 11.57 9.89 -11.33
C SER A 16 11.97 11.17 -12.07
N ALA A 17 11.20 12.24 -11.88
CA ALA A 17 11.52 13.55 -12.45
C ALA A 17 12.85 14.11 -11.94
N SER A 18 13.34 13.66 -10.79
CA SER A 18 14.66 14.06 -10.26
C SER A 18 15.83 13.42 -10.99
N GLY A 19 15.65 12.20 -11.52
CA GLY A 19 16.72 11.36 -12.02
C GLY A 19 17.72 10.89 -10.95
N GLU A 20 17.49 11.23 -9.66
CA GLU A 20 18.33 10.84 -8.55
C GLU A 20 17.97 9.45 -8.01
N ILE A 21 18.94 8.79 -7.40
CA ILE A 21 18.80 7.48 -6.75
C ILE A 21 19.24 7.55 -5.29
N ILE A 22 18.74 6.60 -4.48
CA ILE A 22 19.11 6.42 -3.09
C ILE A 22 19.61 4.99 -2.93
N ASP A 23 20.73 4.80 -2.25
CA ASP A 23 21.20 3.49 -1.83
C ASP A 23 20.35 2.96 -0.68
N VAL A 24 19.94 1.71 -0.79
CA VAL A 24 19.26 0.96 0.29
C VAL A 24 20.34 0.19 1.04
N ILE A 25 20.48 0.47 2.33
CA ILE A 25 21.53 -0.09 3.18
C ILE A 25 20.90 -1.08 4.16
N ASN A 26 21.51 -2.25 4.32
CA ASN A 26 21.19 -3.18 5.40
C ASN A 26 21.71 -2.61 6.73
N PRO A 27 20.85 -2.28 7.70
CA PRO A 27 21.31 -1.67 8.96
C PRO A 27 22.05 -2.64 9.88
N ALA A 28 21.97 -3.95 9.63
CA ALA A 28 22.67 -4.96 10.42
C ALA A 28 24.10 -5.22 9.91
N THR A 29 24.34 -5.08 8.60
CA THR A 29 25.66 -5.34 7.97
C THR A 29 26.35 -4.08 7.45
N GLU A 30 25.60 -2.97 7.35
CA GLU A 30 26.04 -1.69 6.75
C GLU A 30 26.38 -1.79 5.25
N GLU A 31 25.99 -2.89 4.59
CA GLU A 31 26.20 -3.10 3.17
C GLU A 31 25.07 -2.53 2.31
N VAL A 32 25.42 -2.07 1.11
CA VAL A 32 24.43 -1.61 0.11
C VAL A 32 23.72 -2.81 -0.50
N LEU A 33 22.42 -2.90 -0.26
CA LEU A 33 21.53 -3.95 -0.79
C LEU A 33 21.06 -3.67 -2.21
N GLY A 34 20.80 -2.42 -2.50
CA GLY A 34 20.19 -2.03 -3.76
C GLY A 34 20.07 -0.52 -3.91
N GLN A 35 19.31 -0.12 -4.94
CA GLN A 35 19.07 1.29 -5.24
C GLN A 35 17.60 1.50 -5.58
N VAL A 36 17.04 2.64 -5.14
CA VAL A 36 15.69 3.07 -5.45
C VAL A 36 15.67 4.47 -6.03
N ALA A 37 14.65 4.80 -6.82
CA ALA A 37 14.44 6.15 -7.30
C ALA A 37 14.19 7.11 -6.14
N LYS A 38 14.88 8.26 -6.13
CA LYS A 38 14.58 9.35 -5.20
C LYS A 38 13.47 10.21 -5.80
N GLY A 39 12.27 10.06 -5.26
CA GLY A 39 11.14 10.89 -5.65
C GLY A 39 11.32 12.34 -5.23
N ASN A 40 10.72 13.25 -5.98
CA ASN A 40 10.66 14.66 -5.66
C ASN A 40 9.20 15.14 -5.60
N LYS A 41 9.01 16.47 -5.41
CA LYS A 41 7.67 17.05 -5.33
C LYS A 41 6.83 16.81 -6.61
N GLU A 42 7.45 16.84 -7.77
CA GLU A 42 6.75 16.60 -9.05
C GLU A 42 6.22 15.17 -9.15
N ASP A 43 6.99 14.19 -8.70
CA ASP A 43 6.57 12.78 -8.67
C ASP A 43 5.40 12.58 -7.71
N VAL A 44 5.45 13.22 -6.53
CA VAL A 44 4.35 13.19 -5.56
C VAL A 44 3.10 13.85 -6.13
N ASP A 45 3.23 15.02 -6.76
CA ASP A 45 2.10 15.74 -7.37
C ASP A 45 1.43 14.87 -8.46
N LYS A 46 2.21 14.20 -9.31
CA LYS A 46 1.69 13.26 -10.31
C LYS A 46 0.96 12.07 -9.69
N ALA A 47 1.54 11.46 -8.66
CA ALA A 47 0.92 10.33 -7.97
C ALA A 47 -0.40 10.71 -7.28
N VAL A 48 -0.41 11.87 -6.59
CA VAL A 48 -1.62 12.39 -5.94
C VAL A 48 -2.69 12.75 -6.97
N GLN A 49 -2.30 13.36 -8.11
CA GLN A 49 -3.27 13.68 -9.17
C GLN A 49 -3.90 12.41 -9.74
N ALA A 50 -3.10 11.39 -10.06
CA ALA A 50 -3.61 10.11 -10.55
C ALA A 50 -4.60 9.46 -9.56
N ALA A 51 -4.29 9.52 -8.26
CA ALA A 51 -5.20 9.01 -7.23
C ALA A 51 -6.51 9.81 -7.14
N LYS A 52 -6.44 11.15 -7.28
CA LYS A 52 -7.63 12.02 -7.30
C LYS A 52 -8.53 11.77 -8.50
N ASP A 53 -7.94 11.54 -9.67
CA ASP A 53 -8.69 11.31 -10.91
C ASP A 53 -9.54 10.02 -10.80
N VAL A 54 -8.99 8.98 -10.19
CA VAL A 54 -9.69 7.70 -9.97
C VAL A 54 -10.67 7.78 -8.79
N TYR A 55 -10.41 8.64 -7.80
CA TYR A 55 -11.22 8.72 -6.59
C TYR A 55 -12.70 9.00 -6.85
N LEU A 56 -13.02 9.86 -7.82
CA LEU A 56 -14.40 10.23 -8.14
C LEU A 56 -15.25 9.01 -8.57
N GLU A 57 -14.65 8.06 -9.27
CA GLU A 57 -15.28 6.80 -9.66
C GLU A 57 -15.21 5.78 -8.53
N PHE A 58 -14.02 5.57 -7.95
CA PHE A 58 -13.79 4.56 -6.93
C PHE A 58 -14.61 4.78 -5.66
N ARG A 59 -14.88 6.02 -5.26
CA ARG A 59 -15.72 6.35 -4.09
C ARG A 59 -17.14 5.78 -4.18
N HIS A 60 -17.65 5.53 -5.39
CA HIS A 60 -18.96 4.96 -5.64
C HIS A 60 -18.94 3.45 -5.90
N SER A 61 -17.77 2.81 -5.78
CA SER A 61 -17.67 1.36 -5.93
C SER A 61 -18.44 0.63 -4.83
N SER A 62 -18.99 -0.55 -5.17
CA SER A 62 -19.74 -1.36 -4.21
C SER A 62 -18.82 -1.94 -3.12
N VAL A 63 -19.43 -2.35 -2.01
CA VAL A 63 -18.71 -3.04 -0.92
C VAL A 63 -18.11 -4.34 -1.42
N GLU A 64 -18.86 -5.09 -2.24
CA GLU A 64 -18.40 -6.35 -2.84
C GLU A 64 -17.14 -6.13 -3.70
N TYR A 65 -17.14 -5.10 -4.53
CA TYR A 65 -15.97 -4.77 -5.35
C TYR A 65 -14.72 -4.47 -4.51
N ARG A 66 -14.89 -3.70 -3.42
CA ARG A 66 -13.78 -3.38 -2.49
C ARG A 66 -13.31 -4.61 -1.75
N ARG A 67 -14.23 -5.48 -1.36
CA ARG A 67 -13.92 -6.77 -0.74
C ARG A 67 -13.10 -7.64 -1.68
N ASP A 68 -13.54 -7.80 -2.93
CA ASP A 68 -12.82 -8.57 -3.95
C ASP A 68 -11.39 -8.04 -4.19
N LEU A 69 -11.20 -6.72 -4.15
CA LEU A 69 -9.87 -6.12 -4.24
C LEU A 69 -9.00 -6.49 -3.04
N LEU A 70 -9.53 -6.42 -1.82
CA LEU A 70 -8.80 -6.81 -0.61
C LEU A 70 -8.49 -8.30 -0.60
N ASP A 71 -9.41 -9.17 -1.05
CA ASP A 71 -9.16 -10.61 -1.21
C ASP A 71 -8.00 -10.87 -2.18
N LYS A 72 -7.94 -10.16 -3.29
CA LYS A 72 -6.83 -10.26 -4.24
C LYS A 72 -5.50 -9.78 -3.63
N ILE A 73 -5.52 -8.71 -2.83
CA ILE A 73 -4.34 -8.20 -2.13
C ILE A 73 -3.85 -9.24 -1.11
N VAL A 74 -4.75 -9.78 -0.28
CA VAL A 74 -4.42 -10.82 0.72
C VAL A 74 -3.77 -12.03 0.03
N LYS A 75 -4.41 -12.54 -1.03
CA LYS A 75 -3.90 -13.68 -1.78
C LYS A 75 -2.53 -13.41 -2.40
N GLU A 76 -2.32 -12.23 -2.98
CA GLU A 76 -1.01 -11.89 -3.58
C GLU A 76 0.05 -11.67 -2.50
N TYR A 77 -0.32 -11.10 -1.34
CA TYR A 77 0.56 -10.98 -0.19
C TYR A 77 1.04 -12.36 0.31
N GLU A 78 0.13 -13.34 0.39
CA GLU A 78 0.46 -14.72 0.74
C GLU A 78 1.36 -15.40 -0.30
N ASN A 79 1.06 -15.22 -1.59
CA ASN A 79 1.86 -15.76 -2.69
C ASN A 79 3.31 -15.24 -2.65
N ARG A 80 3.50 -14.01 -2.19
CA ARG A 80 4.80 -13.35 -2.11
C ARG A 80 5.42 -13.38 -0.72
N LYS A 81 4.97 -14.29 0.15
CA LYS A 81 5.43 -14.42 1.54
C LYS A 81 6.96 -14.38 1.64
N GLN A 82 7.64 -15.19 0.85
CA GLN A 82 9.10 -15.32 0.92
C GLN A 82 9.80 -14.01 0.51
N ASP A 83 9.36 -13.39 -0.59
CA ASP A 83 9.92 -12.12 -1.07
C ASP A 83 9.81 -11.01 -0.01
N ILE A 84 8.64 -10.96 0.67
CA ILE A 84 8.36 -9.95 1.70
C ILE A 84 9.21 -10.17 2.94
N ILE A 85 9.34 -11.43 3.40
CA ILE A 85 10.17 -11.78 4.56
C ILE A 85 11.64 -11.45 4.29
N GLU A 86 12.15 -11.78 3.11
CA GLU A 86 13.51 -11.46 2.71
C GLU A 86 13.74 -9.95 2.65
N ALA A 87 12.81 -9.19 2.06
CA ALA A 87 12.90 -7.74 2.01
C ALA A 87 12.93 -7.12 3.42
N ILE A 88 12.04 -7.56 4.31
CA ILE A 88 12.00 -7.08 5.71
C ILE A 88 13.31 -7.42 6.43
N THR A 89 13.82 -8.64 6.26
CA THR A 89 15.05 -9.09 6.91
C THR A 89 16.23 -8.25 6.46
N ASP A 90 16.36 -8.02 5.16
CA ASP A 90 17.46 -7.28 4.56
C ASP A 90 17.38 -5.77 4.85
N GLU A 91 16.23 -5.15 4.60
CA GLU A 91 16.08 -3.69 4.63
C GLU A 91 15.87 -3.12 6.04
N LEU A 92 15.28 -3.92 6.95
CA LEU A 92 15.09 -3.56 8.36
C LEU A 92 16.21 -4.11 9.26
N GLY A 93 17.00 -5.07 8.78
CA GLY A 93 18.00 -5.77 9.60
C GLY A 93 17.36 -6.63 10.70
N SER A 94 16.12 -7.05 10.53
CA SER A 94 15.38 -7.84 11.52
C SER A 94 15.81 -9.31 11.48
N PRO A 95 15.90 -10.00 12.65
CA PRO A 95 16.07 -11.45 12.66
C PRO A 95 14.99 -12.15 11.86
N LEU A 96 15.36 -13.18 11.08
CA LEU A 96 14.48 -13.90 10.17
C LEU A 96 13.18 -14.38 10.86
N GLU A 97 13.31 -14.97 12.05
CA GLU A 97 12.17 -15.44 12.84
C GLU A 97 11.19 -14.30 13.16
N LYS A 98 11.69 -13.11 13.47
CA LYS A 98 10.86 -11.94 13.76
C LYS A 98 10.24 -11.37 12.48
N SER A 99 10.98 -11.37 11.38
CA SER A 99 10.46 -10.96 10.07
C SER A 99 9.28 -11.83 9.63
N GLU A 100 9.36 -13.14 9.85
CA GLU A 100 8.31 -14.10 9.50
C GLU A 100 7.13 -14.04 10.47
N ASN A 101 7.37 -14.19 11.78
CA ASN A 101 6.30 -14.44 12.76
C ASN A 101 5.66 -13.15 13.28
N VAL A 102 6.30 -11.99 13.08
CA VAL A 102 5.77 -10.71 13.55
C VAL A 102 5.47 -9.78 12.39
N HIS A 103 6.50 -9.35 11.65
CA HIS A 103 6.33 -8.29 10.67
C HIS A 103 5.47 -8.71 9.46
N TYR A 104 5.78 -9.86 8.87
CA TYR A 104 4.97 -10.41 7.77
C TYR A 104 3.54 -10.68 8.22
N GLN A 105 3.36 -11.33 9.38
CA GLN A 105 2.03 -11.67 9.90
C GLN A 105 1.21 -10.43 10.23
N MET A 106 1.83 -9.38 10.76
CA MET A 106 1.16 -8.10 11.04
C MET A 106 0.62 -7.48 9.74
N GLY A 107 1.41 -7.45 8.68
CA GLY A 107 0.96 -6.95 7.37
C GLY A 107 -0.22 -7.74 6.80
N LEU A 108 -0.15 -9.07 6.86
CA LEU A 108 -1.23 -9.95 6.42
C LEU A 108 -2.53 -9.71 7.22
N ASN A 109 -2.40 -9.62 8.54
CA ASN A 109 -3.55 -9.37 9.43
C ASN A 109 -4.22 -8.04 9.13
N HIS A 110 -3.47 -6.97 8.90
CA HIS A 110 -4.05 -5.65 8.60
C HIS A 110 -4.92 -5.67 7.34
N PHE A 111 -4.47 -6.34 6.27
CA PHE A 111 -5.29 -6.48 5.06
C PHE A 111 -6.51 -7.37 5.28
N SER A 112 -6.35 -8.47 6.01
CA SER A 112 -7.45 -9.39 6.32
C SER A 112 -8.50 -8.73 7.22
N GLU A 113 -8.09 -8.00 8.25
CA GLU A 113 -8.99 -7.26 9.14
C GLU A 113 -9.72 -6.14 8.40
N ALA A 114 -9.05 -5.42 7.50
CA ALA A 114 -9.68 -4.40 6.67
C ALA A 114 -10.75 -5.00 5.74
N ARG A 115 -10.50 -6.18 5.18
CA ARG A 115 -11.48 -6.94 4.38
C ARG A 115 -12.67 -7.36 5.24
N ASP A 116 -12.43 -7.96 6.39
CA ASP A 116 -13.46 -8.50 7.27
C ASP A 116 -14.31 -7.38 7.91
N ALA A 117 -13.72 -6.21 8.10
CA ALA A 117 -14.45 -5.04 8.58
C ALA A 117 -15.58 -4.60 7.61
N LEU A 118 -15.41 -4.82 6.29
CA LEU A 118 -16.43 -4.47 5.30
C LEU A 118 -17.74 -5.25 5.49
N ASP A 119 -17.70 -6.46 6.07
CA ASP A 119 -18.88 -7.29 6.29
C ASP A 119 -19.82 -6.71 7.34
N ASN A 120 -19.26 -5.94 8.28
CA ASN A 120 -20.00 -5.43 9.43
C ASN A 120 -20.07 -3.89 9.46
N PHE A 121 -19.39 -3.21 8.54
CA PHE A 121 -19.36 -1.76 8.52
C PHE A 121 -20.63 -1.19 7.90
N GLN A 122 -21.35 -0.40 8.69
CA GLN A 122 -22.55 0.30 8.22
C GLN A 122 -22.18 1.64 7.59
N PHE A 123 -22.20 1.68 6.25
CA PHE A 123 -21.94 2.92 5.48
C PHE A 123 -23.11 3.90 5.56
N GLU A 124 -24.31 3.41 5.88
CA GLU A 124 -25.54 4.20 6.00
C GLU A 124 -26.26 3.84 7.30
N GLU A 125 -26.67 4.82 8.06
CA GLU A 125 -27.47 4.65 9.29
C GLU A 125 -28.71 5.52 9.23
N ARG A 126 -29.87 4.96 9.52
CA ARG A 126 -31.13 5.70 9.61
C ARG A 126 -31.40 6.10 11.05
N ARG A 127 -31.52 7.41 11.31
CA ARG A 127 -31.96 7.95 12.60
C ARG A 127 -33.26 8.74 12.41
N GLY A 128 -34.40 8.11 12.70
CA GLY A 128 -35.73 8.67 12.40
C GLY A 128 -35.91 8.89 10.89
N ASN A 129 -36.16 10.13 10.49
CA ASN A 129 -36.29 10.51 9.08
C ASN A 129 -34.95 10.95 8.44
N CYS A 130 -33.84 10.89 9.17
CA CYS A 130 -32.53 11.29 8.69
C CYS A 130 -31.73 10.05 8.24
N LEU A 131 -31.12 10.13 7.05
CA LEU A 131 -30.12 9.17 6.58
C LEU A 131 -28.75 9.75 6.84
N LEU A 132 -27.96 9.07 7.67
CA LEU A 132 -26.56 9.37 7.90
C LEU A 132 -25.73 8.44 7.04
N TYR A 133 -24.78 8.98 6.30
CA TYR A 133 -23.86 8.20 5.48
C TYR A 133 -22.44 8.74 5.63
N THR A 134 -21.47 7.85 5.53
CA THR A 134 -20.05 8.23 5.52
C THR A 134 -19.72 8.73 4.11
N SER A 135 -19.66 10.03 3.95
CA SER A 135 -19.14 10.69 2.75
C SER A 135 -18.03 11.63 3.16
N PRO A 136 -16.96 11.76 2.37
CA PRO A 136 -15.99 12.81 2.59
C PRO A 136 -16.70 14.16 2.58
N SER A 137 -16.33 15.03 3.52
CA SER A 137 -16.87 16.37 3.59
C SER A 137 -16.58 17.12 2.29
N PRO A 138 -17.54 17.88 1.73
CA PRO A 138 -17.28 18.72 0.57
C PRO A 138 -16.28 19.86 0.81
N ARG A 139 -15.74 19.96 2.02
CA ARG A 139 -14.80 21.00 2.43
C ARG A 139 -13.33 20.56 2.45
N ASP A 140 -13.06 19.27 2.13
CA ASP A 140 -11.69 18.73 2.09
C ASP A 140 -11.15 18.73 0.66
#